data_de91db4afc99dcc1637a7cdd0e73cbbb
#
_entry.id   de91db4afc99dcc1637a7cdd0e73cbbb
#
_cell.length_a   1.000
_cell.length_b   1.000
_cell.length_c   1.000
_cell.angle_alpha   90.00
_cell.angle_beta   90.00
_cell.angle_gamma   90.00
#
_symmetry.space_group_name_H-M   'P 1'
#
loop_
_entity.id
_entity.type
_entity.pdbx_description
1 polymer ?
#
loop_
_entity_poly.entity_id
_entity_poly.type
_entity_poly.pdbx_seq_one_letter_code
_entity_poly.pdbx_strand_id
1 'polypeptide(L)'
;MAVAIILSAGICAVFAGLFLVSYLKSRGQYDEYMEYVDKEEYGLKDFIPLGLFLSELDILEKGIPLPVKAMLARHRNQVYQKILELRGPKEAEFYSYIHSGYRMAAALVTAAGASVVGAIMNVQGDTSNGILFSGIAVAAFAAVPFLVDSSLNSEIEKRRLLIQMEFPEFINKLTLLVNAGMTISKAWEKIINENKKDHILYREMRYALMDIKAGRPEAVAYEEFARRCRVKEVTKFVSVVVMNLRRGGSEVVPVLKAQGDECWEMRKSAARQMGEEASTKILIPMMIMFLGIVLIVATPAVLSMTSGM
;
A
#
# COMPACT_ATOMS: atom_id res chain seq x y z
N MET A 1 23.55 30.29 -20.63
CA MET A 1 23.01 29.37 -21.61
C MET A 1 23.81 28.08 -21.73
N ALA A 2 25.10 28.12 -22.14
CA ALA A 2 25.94 26.91 -22.30
C ALA A 2 26.04 26.03 -21.03
N VAL A 3 26.22 26.61 -19.85
CA VAL A 3 26.32 25.87 -18.59
C VAL A 3 25.02 25.13 -18.26
N ALA A 4 23.87 25.72 -18.52
CA ALA A 4 22.55 25.09 -18.31
C ALA A 4 22.32 23.88 -19.22
N ILE A 5 22.74 24.00 -20.48
CA ILE A 5 22.64 22.91 -21.47
C ILE A 5 23.57 21.75 -21.07
N ILE A 6 24.79 22.05 -20.66
CA ILE A 6 25.74 21.03 -20.21
C ILE A 6 25.23 20.30 -18.96
N LEU A 7 24.68 21.04 -18.00
CA LEU A 7 24.19 20.47 -16.76
C LEU A 7 22.97 19.55 -17.02
N SER A 8 21.99 19.98 -17.82
CA SER A 8 20.81 19.17 -18.15
C SER A 8 21.16 17.95 -19.01
N ALA A 9 22.08 18.11 -19.97
CA ALA A 9 22.59 17.01 -20.77
C ALA A 9 23.35 16.00 -19.90
N GLY A 10 24.12 16.48 -18.92
CA GLY A 10 24.81 15.63 -17.94
C GLY A 10 23.82 14.82 -17.08
N ILE A 11 22.76 15.46 -16.54
CA ILE A 11 21.73 14.78 -15.76
C ILE A 11 20.99 13.74 -16.64
N CYS A 12 20.62 14.10 -17.86
CA CYS A 12 20.00 13.19 -18.80
C CYS A 12 20.89 11.99 -19.12
N ALA A 13 22.18 12.21 -19.37
CA ALA A 13 23.15 11.15 -19.64
C ALA A 13 23.31 10.19 -18.46
N VAL A 14 23.31 10.72 -17.22
CA VAL A 14 23.38 9.90 -16.00
C VAL A 14 22.14 9.02 -15.85
N PHE A 15 20.93 9.58 -15.94
CA PHE A 15 19.69 8.79 -15.78
C PHE A 15 19.48 7.82 -16.95
N ALA A 16 19.75 8.23 -18.19
CA ALA A 16 19.70 7.35 -19.34
C ALA A 16 20.75 6.23 -19.28
N GLY A 17 21.97 6.54 -18.83
CA GLY A 17 23.02 5.55 -18.60
C GLY A 17 22.64 4.54 -17.51
N LEU A 18 22.13 5.00 -16.37
CA LEU A 18 21.62 4.13 -15.31
C LEU A 18 20.48 3.25 -15.80
N PHE A 19 19.55 3.81 -16.57
CA PHE A 19 18.45 3.06 -17.16
C PHE A 19 18.96 1.97 -18.12
N LEU A 20 19.85 2.30 -19.06
CA LEU A 20 20.43 1.37 -20.01
C LEU A 20 21.23 0.26 -19.34
N VAL A 21 22.10 0.60 -18.40
CA VAL A 21 22.92 -0.38 -17.67
C VAL A 21 22.02 -1.33 -16.87
N SER A 22 21.03 -0.78 -16.16
CA SER A 22 20.08 -1.59 -15.40
C SER A 22 19.26 -2.49 -16.34
N TYR A 23 18.78 -1.97 -17.48
CA TYR A 23 18.02 -2.74 -18.47
C TYR A 23 18.81 -3.91 -19.06
N LEU A 24 20.07 -3.65 -19.47
CA LEU A 24 20.91 -4.69 -20.09
C LEU A 24 21.32 -5.78 -19.10
N LYS A 25 21.60 -5.40 -17.83
CA LYS A 25 22.03 -6.35 -16.80
C LYS A 25 20.89 -7.10 -16.12
N SER A 26 19.70 -6.50 -16.03
CA SER A 26 18.55 -7.14 -15.39
C SER A 26 17.85 -8.17 -16.29
N ARG A 27 18.11 -8.14 -17.59
CA ARG A 27 17.43 -8.99 -18.56
C ARG A 27 17.79 -10.47 -18.36
N GLY A 28 16.80 -11.28 -18.02
CA GLY A 28 16.94 -12.73 -17.82
C GLY A 28 17.38 -13.15 -16.40
N GLN A 29 17.81 -12.22 -15.55
CA GLN A 29 18.27 -12.56 -14.20
C GLN A 29 17.13 -12.72 -13.18
N TYR A 30 16.00 -12.04 -13.39
CA TYR A 30 14.88 -11.96 -12.44
C TYR A 30 13.58 -12.54 -13.00
N ASP A 31 13.61 -13.25 -14.14
CA ASP A 31 12.41 -13.77 -14.81
C ASP A 31 11.62 -14.76 -13.92
N GLU A 32 12.33 -15.58 -13.14
CA GLU A 32 11.72 -16.52 -12.19
C GLU A 32 10.88 -15.81 -11.11
N TYR A 33 11.33 -14.64 -10.64
CA TYR A 33 10.58 -13.85 -9.66
C TYR A 33 9.36 -13.16 -10.28
N MET A 34 9.42 -12.82 -11.58
CA MET A 34 8.35 -12.14 -12.27
C MET A 34 7.16 -13.04 -12.61
N GLU A 35 7.33 -14.36 -12.63
CA GLU A 35 6.26 -15.31 -12.85
C GLU A 35 5.21 -15.26 -11.72
N TYR A 36 5.66 -15.02 -10.48
CA TYR A 36 4.81 -14.97 -9.29
C TYR A 36 4.19 -13.58 -9.00
N VAL A 37 4.55 -12.55 -9.77
CA VAL A 37 4.05 -11.17 -9.59
C VAL A 37 2.88 -10.91 -10.52
N ASP A 38 1.74 -10.46 -9.96
CA ASP A 38 0.56 -10.12 -10.74
C ASP A 38 0.71 -8.74 -11.41
N LYS A 39 0.30 -8.64 -12.68
CA LYS A 39 0.38 -7.41 -13.47
C LYS A 39 -0.65 -6.36 -13.04
N GLU A 40 -1.77 -6.80 -12.47
CA GLU A 40 -2.81 -5.91 -11.95
C GLU A 40 -2.37 -5.19 -10.66
N GLU A 41 -1.49 -5.81 -9.89
CA GLU A 41 -1.00 -5.26 -8.63
C GLU A 41 0.13 -4.24 -8.84
N TYR A 42 1.03 -4.50 -9.80
CA TYR A 42 2.19 -3.66 -10.10
C TYR A 42 2.14 -3.18 -11.56
N GLY A 43 1.65 -1.94 -11.77
CA GLY A 43 1.48 -1.37 -13.11
C GLY A 43 2.76 -1.27 -13.96
N LEU A 44 3.93 -1.27 -13.32
CA LEU A 44 5.25 -1.25 -13.96
C LEU A 44 5.98 -2.61 -13.82
N LYS A 45 5.25 -3.73 -13.86
CA LYS A 45 5.82 -5.08 -13.70
C LYS A 45 7.06 -5.30 -14.57
N ASP A 46 7.01 -4.90 -15.84
CA ASP A 46 8.08 -5.13 -16.80
C ASP A 46 9.38 -4.36 -16.47
N PHE A 47 9.31 -3.35 -15.59
CA PHE A 47 10.44 -2.55 -15.13
C PHE A 47 10.95 -2.94 -13.73
N ILE A 48 10.26 -3.81 -12.99
CA ILE A 48 10.70 -4.26 -11.66
C ILE A 48 12.13 -4.83 -11.69
N PRO A 49 12.54 -5.65 -12.69
CA PRO A 49 13.91 -6.17 -12.77
C PRO A 49 14.98 -5.08 -12.76
N LEU A 50 14.73 -3.93 -13.42
CA LEU A 50 15.65 -2.79 -13.40
C LEU A 50 15.85 -2.26 -11.98
N GLY A 51 14.75 -2.12 -11.25
CA GLY A 51 14.78 -1.60 -9.90
C GLY A 51 15.42 -2.58 -8.91
N LEU A 52 15.21 -3.89 -9.09
CA LEU A 52 15.88 -4.92 -8.30
C LEU A 52 17.40 -4.84 -8.47
N PHE A 53 17.86 -4.77 -9.70
CA PHE A 53 19.27 -4.59 -9.99
C PHE A 53 19.84 -3.30 -9.34
N LEU A 54 19.07 -2.20 -9.39
CA LEU A 54 19.49 -0.94 -8.76
C LEU A 54 19.52 -1.05 -7.22
N SER A 55 18.60 -1.77 -6.62
CA SER A 55 18.52 -1.96 -5.17
C SER A 55 19.64 -2.84 -4.62
N GLU A 56 20.21 -3.72 -5.44
CA GLU A 56 21.38 -4.55 -5.11
C GLU A 56 22.72 -3.84 -5.29
N LEU A 57 22.73 -2.72 -6.03
CA LEU A 57 23.93 -1.92 -6.18
C LEU A 57 24.30 -1.23 -4.86
N ASP A 58 25.19 -1.82 -4.09
CA ASP A 58 25.78 -1.31 -2.84
C ASP A 58 26.44 0.10 -2.98
N ILE A 59 26.57 0.60 -4.21
CA ILE A 59 27.17 1.88 -4.55
C ILE A 59 26.37 3.04 -3.93
N LEU A 60 25.05 2.92 -3.86
CA LEU A 60 24.18 3.93 -3.24
C LEU A 60 24.33 3.97 -1.71
N GLU A 61 24.73 2.87 -1.07
CA GLU A 61 24.91 2.82 0.39
C GLU A 61 26.30 3.31 0.85
N LYS A 62 27.35 3.23 0.01
CA LYS A 62 28.72 3.55 0.40
C LYS A 62 29.02 5.05 0.57
N GLY A 63 28.21 5.92 -0.05
CA GLY A 63 28.39 7.38 0.00
C GLY A 63 27.48 8.11 1.00
N ILE A 64 26.57 7.42 1.69
CA ILE A 64 25.54 8.06 2.52
C ILE A 64 26.05 8.27 3.96
N PRO A 65 25.88 9.48 4.54
CA PRO A 65 26.20 9.75 5.94
C PRO A 65 25.47 8.82 6.91
N LEU A 66 26.11 8.44 8.02
CA LEU A 66 25.55 7.54 9.05
C LEU A 66 24.12 7.88 9.52
N PRO A 67 23.75 9.16 9.79
CA PRO A 67 22.39 9.49 10.24
C PRO A 67 21.32 9.20 9.17
N VAL A 68 21.64 9.42 7.88
CA VAL A 68 20.71 9.14 6.77
C VAL A 68 20.58 7.62 6.55
N LYS A 69 21.66 6.89 6.71
CA LYS A 69 21.66 5.42 6.64
C LYS A 69 20.77 4.80 7.72
N ALA A 70 20.81 5.32 8.95
CA ALA A 70 19.94 4.91 10.04
C ALA A 70 18.46 5.24 9.76
N MET A 71 18.18 6.39 9.16
CA MET A 71 16.83 6.79 8.75
C MET A 71 16.28 5.86 7.66
N LEU A 72 17.05 5.55 6.63
CA LEU A 72 16.68 4.63 5.56
C LEU A 72 16.43 3.21 6.09
N ALA A 73 17.28 2.73 7.01
CA ALA A 73 17.10 1.42 7.63
C ALA A 73 15.80 1.35 8.46
N ARG A 74 15.46 2.42 9.21
CA ARG A 74 14.17 2.52 9.94
C ARG A 74 12.99 2.50 8.97
N HIS A 75 13.07 3.27 7.89
CA HIS A 75 12.04 3.32 6.87
C HIS A 75 11.84 1.96 6.19
N ARG A 76 12.91 1.28 5.80
CA ARG A 76 12.87 -0.08 5.24
C ARG A 76 12.21 -1.07 6.19
N ASN A 77 12.50 -1.00 7.48
CA ASN A 77 11.86 -1.85 8.48
C ASN A 77 10.35 -1.55 8.63
N GLN A 78 9.95 -0.28 8.57
CA GLN A 78 8.54 0.11 8.56
C GLN A 78 7.79 -0.43 7.33
N VAL A 79 8.39 -0.34 6.14
CA VAL A 79 7.82 -0.90 4.90
C VAL A 79 7.70 -2.42 5.02
N TYR A 80 8.73 -3.11 5.51
CA TYR A 80 8.66 -4.56 5.76
C TYR A 80 7.52 -4.94 6.70
N GLN A 81 7.32 -4.20 7.81
CA GLN A 81 6.21 -4.45 8.74
C GLN A 81 4.82 -4.24 8.12
N LYS A 82 4.70 -3.30 7.17
CA LYS A 82 3.47 -3.07 6.40
C LYS A 82 3.18 -4.23 5.46
N ILE A 83 4.19 -4.72 4.75
CA ILE A 83 4.07 -5.87 3.85
C ILE A 83 3.77 -7.14 4.63
N LEU A 84 4.40 -7.31 5.80
CA LEU A 84 4.11 -8.40 6.72
C LEU A 84 2.62 -8.43 7.16
N GLU A 85 2.03 -7.26 7.37
CA GLU A 85 0.59 -7.13 7.69
C GLU A 85 -0.30 -7.51 6.50
N LEU A 86 0.09 -7.12 5.27
CA LEU A 86 -0.71 -7.37 4.06
C LEU A 86 -0.64 -8.82 3.59
N ARG A 87 0.56 -9.41 3.56
CA ARG A 87 0.83 -10.71 2.92
C ARG A 87 1.09 -11.86 3.91
N GLY A 88 1.34 -11.52 5.18
CA GLY A 88 1.69 -12.52 6.19
C GLY A 88 3.17 -12.92 6.16
N PRO A 89 3.62 -13.71 7.18
CA PRO A 89 5.05 -13.98 7.39
C PRO A 89 5.71 -14.84 6.30
N LYS A 90 4.95 -15.69 5.60
CA LYS A 90 5.52 -16.58 4.57
C LYS A 90 5.91 -15.86 3.30
N GLU A 91 5.17 -14.83 2.94
CA GLU A 91 5.32 -14.11 1.66
C GLU A 91 5.96 -12.73 1.84
N ALA A 92 6.06 -12.24 3.09
CA ALA A 92 6.52 -10.88 3.38
C ALA A 92 7.94 -10.60 2.87
N GLU A 93 8.85 -11.57 2.96
CA GLU A 93 10.23 -11.42 2.49
C GLU A 93 10.27 -11.25 0.97
N PHE A 94 9.58 -12.13 0.25
CA PHE A 94 9.46 -12.08 -1.20
C PHE A 94 8.85 -10.76 -1.67
N TYR A 95 7.68 -10.39 -1.15
CA TYR A 95 7.00 -9.15 -1.55
C TYR A 95 7.76 -7.88 -1.11
N SER A 96 8.52 -7.91 -0.02
CA SER A 96 9.39 -6.81 0.38
C SER A 96 10.53 -6.59 -0.62
N TYR A 97 11.09 -7.66 -1.14
CA TYR A 97 12.11 -7.62 -2.18
C TYR A 97 11.53 -7.05 -3.49
N ILE A 98 10.40 -7.58 -3.96
CA ILE A 98 9.70 -7.09 -5.16
C ILE A 98 9.30 -5.62 -5.02
N HIS A 99 8.75 -5.22 -3.86
CA HIS A 99 8.37 -3.82 -3.60
C HIS A 99 9.59 -2.88 -3.63
N SER A 100 10.74 -3.31 -3.12
CA SER A 100 11.98 -2.53 -3.21
C SER A 100 12.40 -2.30 -4.67
N GLY A 101 12.30 -3.31 -5.52
CA GLY A 101 12.53 -3.21 -6.95
C GLY A 101 11.52 -2.29 -7.65
N TYR A 102 10.24 -2.47 -7.38
CA TYR A 102 9.18 -1.62 -7.94
C TYR A 102 9.39 -0.13 -7.61
N ARG A 103 9.70 0.18 -6.37
CA ARG A 103 9.98 1.52 -5.88
C ARG A 103 11.15 2.19 -6.62
N MET A 104 12.25 1.48 -6.79
CA MET A 104 13.44 1.97 -7.50
C MET A 104 13.19 2.07 -9.01
N ALA A 105 12.46 1.12 -9.59
CA ALA A 105 12.05 1.17 -11.00
C ALA A 105 11.17 2.39 -11.29
N ALA A 106 10.17 2.65 -10.46
CA ALA A 106 9.29 3.80 -10.60
C ALA A 106 10.06 5.13 -10.52
N ALA A 107 11.00 5.23 -9.56
CA ALA A 107 11.85 6.41 -9.43
C ALA A 107 12.75 6.63 -10.66
N LEU A 108 13.35 5.54 -11.17
CA LEU A 108 14.23 5.63 -12.34
C LEU A 108 13.47 5.99 -13.62
N VAL A 109 12.31 5.35 -13.86
CA VAL A 109 11.49 5.61 -15.06
C VAL A 109 11.00 7.06 -15.08
N THR A 110 10.48 7.56 -13.94
CA THR A 110 9.98 8.94 -13.84
C THR A 110 11.10 9.97 -13.97
N ALA A 111 12.26 9.73 -13.34
CA ALA A 111 13.41 10.62 -13.43
C ALA A 111 14.01 10.63 -14.84
N ALA A 112 14.15 9.48 -15.49
CA ALA A 112 14.63 9.36 -16.86
C ALA A 112 13.68 10.10 -17.82
N GLY A 113 12.37 9.90 -17.72
CA GLY A 113 11.36 10.61 -18.52
C GLY A 113 11.46 12.12 -18.37
N ALA A 114 11.49 12.65 -17.14
CA ALA A 114 11.59 14.07 -16.86
C ALA A 114 12.93 14.66 -17.36
N SER A 115 14.04 13.94 -17.24
CA SER A 115 15.36 14.40 -17.71
C SER A 115 15.43 14.49 -19.25
N VAL A 116 14.79 13.54 -19.96
CA VAL A 116 14.70 13.57 -21.42
C VAL A 116 13.89 14.79 -21.89
N VAL A 117 12.73 15.07 -21.26
CA VAL A 117 11.92 16.27 -21.55
C VAL A 117 12.75 17.53 -21.31
N GLY A 118 13.48 17.61 -20.18
CA GLY A 118 14.34 18.73 -19.87
C GLY A 118 15.45 18.94 -20.91
N ALA A 119 16.07 17.87 -21.40
CA ALA A 119 17.10 17.93 -22.44
C ALA A 119 16.52 18.43 -23.78
N ILE A 120 15.34 17.95 -24.19
CA ILE A 120 14.65 18.38 -25.43
C ILE A 120 14.33 19.88 -25.38
N MET A 121 13.77 20.38 -24.27
CA MET A 121 13.46 21.81 -24.12
C MET A 121 14.69 22.70 -24.19
N ASN A 122 15.80 22.27 -23.58
CA ASN A 122 17.06 23.00 -23.69
C ASN A 122 17.60 23.07 -25.13
N VAL A 123 17.44 22.01 -25.92
CA VAL A 123 17.84 22.01 -27.35
C VAL A 123 16.95 22.95 -28.18
N GLN A 124 15.67 23.08 -27.82
CA GLN A 124 14.74 24.01 -28.47
C GLN A 124 14.95 25.49 -28.10
N GLY A 125 15.92 25.79 -27.22
CA GLY A 125 16.26 27.16 -26.81
C GLY A 125 15.55 27.65 -25.55
N ASP A 126 14.61 26.87 -24.99
CA ASP A 126 13.92 27.18 -23.73
C ASP A 126 14.69 26.65 -22.52
N THR A 127 15.79 27.36 -22.20
CA THR A 127 16.72 26.97 -21.13
C THR A 127 16.09 27.06 -19.73
N SER A 128 15.10 27.94 -19.53
CA SER A 128 14.44 28.09 -18.23
C SER A 128 13.64 26.84 -17.88
N ASN A 129 12.77 26.40 -18.80
CA ASN A 129 11.98 25.19 -18.60
C ASN A 129 12.83 23.93 -18.62
N GLY A 130 13.90 23.88 -19.44
CA GLY A 130 14.84 22.77 -19.47
C GLY A 130 15.56 22.53 -18.12
N ILE A 131 15.97 23.58 -17.42
CA ILE A 131 16.55 23.48 -16.07
C ILE A 131 15.48 23.01 -15.05
N LEU A 132 14.27 23.58 -15.14
CA LEU A 132 13.17 23.16 -14.25
C LEU A 132 12.87 21.67 -14.36
N PHE A 133 12.73 21.13 -15.58
CA PHE A 133 12.49 19.69 -15.77
C PHE A 133 13.67 18.82 -15.33
N SER A 134 14.90 19.28 -15.49
CA SER A 134 16.08 18.59 -14.97
C SER A 134 16.10 18.58 -13.44
N GLY A 135 15.70 19.68 -12.80
CA GLY A 135 15.50 19.75 -11.34
C GLY A 135 14.38 18.82 -10.84
N ILE A 136 13.26 18.79 -11.59
CA ILE A 136 12.13 17.87 -11.31
C ILE A 136 12.60 16.41 -11.43
N ALA A 137 13.46 16.06 -12.40
CA ALA A 137 13.97 14.69 -12.52
C ALA A 137 14.75 14.24 -11.27
N VAL A 138 15.60 15.10 -10.73
CA VAL A 138 16.34 14.78 -9.49
C VAL A 138 15.41 14.71 -8.28
N ALA A 139 14.46 15.65 -8.17
CA ALA A 139 13.49 15.66 -7.09
C ALA A 139 12.56 14.43 -7.17
N ALA A 140 12.12 14.02 -8.36
CA ALA A 140 11.30 12.84 -8.58
C ALA A 140 12.04 11.56 -8.17
N PHE A 141 13.31 11.42 -8.52
CA PHE A 141 14.11 10.27 -8.10
C PHE A 141 14.18 10.11 -6.57
N ALA A 142 14.21 11.21 -5.83
CA ALA A 142 14.21 11.20 -4.37
C ALA A 142 12.79 11.00 -3.78
N ALA A 143 11.74 11.60 -4.37
CA ALA A 143 10.40 11.65 -3.80
C ALA A 143 9.53 10.44 -4.16
N VAL A 144 9.65 9.90 -5.37
CA VAL A 144 8.82 8.79 -5.87
C VAL A 144 8.89 7.54 -4.99
N PRO A 145 10.05 7.11 -4.45
CA PRO A 145 10.10 6.00 -3.51
C PRO A 145 9.20 6.17 -2.30
N PHE A 146 9.12 7.38 -1.73
CA PHE A 146 8.25 7.66 -0.58
C PHE A 146 6.76 7.68 -0.96
N LEU A 147 6.43 8.14 -2.17
CA LEU A 147 5.06 8.12 -2.68
C LEU A 147 4.57 6.67 -2.90
N VAL A 148 5.41 5.82 -3.46
CA VAL A 148 5.13 4.39 -3.64
C VAL A 148 4.93 3.70 -2.27
N ASP A 149 5.77 3.99 -1.28
CA ASP A 149 5.64 3.44 0.07
C ASP A 149 4.36 3.95 0.80
N SER A 150 3.86 5.14 0.42
CA SER A 150 2.61 5.67 0.95
C SER A 150 1.38 4.91 0.47
N SER A 151 1.40 4.31 -0.72
CA SER A 151 0.29 3.52 -1.24
C SER A 151 -0.01 2.29 -0.37
N LEU A 152 1.01 1.69 0.26
CA LEU A 152 0.84 0.59 1.22
C LEU A 152 -0.05 0.96 2.41
N ASN A 153 -0.03 2.23 2.86
CA ASN A 153 -0.91 2.66 3.95
C ASN A 153 -2.39 2.57 3.55
N SER A 154 -2.71 3.02 2.33
CA SER A 154 -4.07 2.95 1.80
C SER A 154 -4.57 1.51 1.67
N GLU A 155 -3.69 0.59 1.27
CA GLU A 155 -4.03 -0.83 1.18
C GLU A 155 -4.27 -1.45 2.57
N ILE A 156 -3.45 -1.10 3.55
CA ILE A 156 -3.62 -1.54 4.94
C ILE A 156 -4.94 -1.01 5.51
N GLU A 157 -5.23 0.27 5.33
CA GLU A 157 -6.49 0.87 5.79
C GLU A 157 -7.69 0.23 5.13
N LYS A 158 -7.64 0.00 3.82
CA LYS A 158 -8.68 -0.71 3.07
C LYS A 158 -8.87 -2.14 3.59
N ARG A 159 -7.78 -2.87 3.84
CA ARG A 159 -7.82 -4.22 4.42
C ARG A 159 -8.49 -4.23 5.79
N ARG A 160 -8.11 -3.31 6.68
CA ARG A 160 -8.69 -3.18 8.03
C ARG A 160 -10.17 -2.80 7.96
N LEU A 161 -10.53 -1.88 7.08
CA LEU A 161 -11.91 -1.47 6.86
C LEU A 161 -12.78 -2.64 6.39
N LEU A 162 -12.29 -3.47 5.45
CA LEU A 162 -13.01 -4.67 4.99
C LEU A 162 -13.23 -5.66 6.14
N ILE A 163 -12.23 -5.86 7.01
CA ILE A 163 -12.37 -6.70 8.21
C ILE A 163 -13.45 -6.11 9.14
N GLN A 164 -13.42 -4.79 9.39
CA GLN A 164 -14.41 -4.11 10.25
C GLN A 164 -15.84 -4.23 9.72
N MET A 165 -16.02 -4.21 8.40
CA MET A 165 -17.34 -4.36 7.79
C MET A 165 -17.93 -5.77 7.93
N GLU A 166 -17.09 -6.80 7.94
CA GLU A 166 -17.51 -8.19 8.00
C GLU A 166 -17.61 -8.74 9.44
N PHE A 167 -16.84 -8.17 10.33
CA PHE A 167 -16.70 -8.65 11.69
C PHE A 167 -18.04 -8.67 12.49
N PRO A 168 -18.97 -7.70 12.36
CA PRO A 168 -20.26 -7.72 13.05
C PRO A 168 -21.12 -8.93 12.65
N GLU A 169 -21.12 -9.31 11.37
CA GLU A 169 -21.86 -10.49 10.90
C GLU A 169 -21.31 -11.76 11.53
N PHE A 170 -19.99 -11.88 11.63
CA PHE A 170 -19.33 -13.00 12.31
C PHE A 170 -19.73 -13.07 13.79
N ILE A 171 -19.62 -11.95 14.54
CA ILE A 171 -19.99 -11.93 15.98
C ILE A 171 -21.45 -12.35 16.17
N ASN A 172 -22.37 -11.83 15.37
CA ASN A 172 -23.78 -12.15 15.48
C ASN A 172 -24.03 -13.66 15.28
N LYS A 173 -23.42 -14.26 14.24
CA LYS A 173 -23.50 -15.70 13.99
C LYS A 173 -22.91 -16.51 15.15
N LEU A 174 -21.74 -16.10 15.64
CA LEU A 174 -21.09 -16.75 16.76
C LEU A 174 -21.95 -16.69 18.02
N THR A 175 -22.51 -15.52 18.34
CA THR A 175 -23.38 -15.31 19.51
C THR A 175 -24.63 -16.21 19.43
N LEU A 176 -25.26 -16.32 18.26
CA LEU A 176 -26.42 -17.21 18.07
C LEU A 176 -26.07 -18.68 18.32
N LEU A 177 -24.94 -19.14 17.79
CA LEU A 177 -24.51 -20.53 17.94
C LEU A 177 -24.11 -20.86 19.37
N VAL A 178 -23.41 -19.94 20.04
CA VAL A 178 -23.01 -20.10 21.46
C VAL A 178 -24.25 -20.03 22.37
N ASN A 179 -25.21 -19.16 22.08
CA ASN A 179 -26.48 -19.11 22.81
C ASN A 179 -27.32 -20.40 22.63
N ALA A 180 -27.17 -21.07 21.48
CA ALA A 180 -27.78 -22.39 21.24
C ALA A 180 -27.02 -23.55 21.91
N GLY A 181 -26.01 -23.27 22.73
CA GLY A 181 -25.27 -24.26 23.50
C GLY A 181 -24.00 -24.82 22.81
N MET A 182 -23.60 -24.27 21.68
CA MET A 182 -22.33 -24.68 21.06
C MET A 182 -21.13 -24.04 21.79
N THR A 183 -20.02 -24.78 21.87
CA THR A 183 -18.75 -24.19 22.31
C THR A 183 -18.25 -23.17 21.27
N ILE A 184 -17.46 -22.19 21.70
CA ILE A 184 -16.89 -21.16 20.83
C ILE A 184 -16.11 -21.78 19.67
N SER A 185 -15.27 -22.77 19.94
CA SER A 185 -14.45 -23.46 18.94
C SER A 185 -15.30 -24.19 17.88
N LYS A 186 -16.36 -24.89 18.29
CA LYS A 186 -17.29 -25.56 17.36
C LYS A 186 -18.09 -24.54 16.53
N ALA A 187 -18.54 -23.46 17.16
CA ALA A 187 -19.26 -22.38 16.47
C ALA A 187 -18.36 -21.68 15.44
N TRP A 188 -17.10 -21.42 15.81
CA TRP A 188 -16.08 -20.88 14.92
C TRP A 188 -15.86 -21.77 13.68
N GLU A 189 -15.61 -23.07 13.90
CA GLU A 189 -15.43 -24.03 12.81
C GLU A 189 -16.67 -24.09 11.90
N LYS A 190 -17.88 -24.12 12.47
CA LYS A 190 -19.14 -24.15 11.71
C LYS A 190 -19.29 -22.92 10.82
N ILE A 191 -19.03 -21.72 11.36
CA ILE A 191 -19.15 -20.46 10.60
C ILE A 191 -18.16 -20.46 9.41
N ILE A 192 -16.94 -20.94 9.61
CA ILE A 192 -15.93 -21.00 8.53
C ILE A 192 -16.37 -21.98 7.44
N ASN A 193 -16.87 -23.16 7.82
CA ASN A 193 -17.26 -24.20 6.87
C ASN A 193 -18.51 -23.82 6.05
N GLU A 194 -19.41 -23.06 6.64
CA GLU A 194 -20.63 -22.57 5.97
C GLU A 194 -20.34 -21.36 5.05
N ASN A 195 -19.28 -20.61 5.32
CA ASN A 195 -18.94 -19.42 4.54
C ASN A 195 -18.00 -19.76 3.38
N LYS A 196 -18.57 -19.77 2.17
CA LYS A 196 -17.83 -20.01 0.91
C LYS A 196 -17.18 -18.73 0.34
N LYS A 197 -17.44 -17.55 0.94
CA LYS A 197 -16.88 -16.30 0.45
C LYS A 197 -15.40 -16.18 0.81
N ASP A 198 -14.59 -15.75 -0.14
CA ASP A 198 -13.16 -15.52 0.10
C ASP A 198 -12.89 -14.10 0.59
N HIS A 199 -13.43 -13.80 1.77
CA HIS A 199 -13.17 -12.53 2.45
C HIS A 199 -11.95 -12.64 3.37
N ILE A 200 -11.25 -11.52 3.53
CA ILE A 200 -10.00 -11.43 4.31
C ILE A 200 -10.20 -11.93 5.74
N LEU A 201 -11.30 -11.54 6.41
CA LEU A 201 -11.61 -11.99 7.78
C LEU A 201 -11.69 -13.52 7.87
N TYR A 202 -12.45 -14.15 6.97
CA TYR A 202 -12.64 -15.60 6.98
C TYR A 202 -11.38 -16.37 6.61
N ARG A 203 -10.50 -15.78 5.80
CA ARG A 203 -9.17 -16.34 5.50
C ARG A 203 -8.30 -16.36 6.76
N GLU A 204 -8.26 -15.27 7.52
CA GLU A 204 -7.51 -15.20 8.78
C GLU A 204 -8.10 -16.14 9.84
N MET A 205 -9.42 -16.28 9.87
CA MET A 205 -10.10 -17.25 10.74
C MET A 205 -9.78 -18.70 10.39
N ARG A 206 -9.66 -19.03 9.09
CA ARG A 206 -9.21 -20.36 8.62
C ARG A 206 -7.80 -20.67 9.09
N TYR A 207 -6.88 -19.70 9.04
CA TYR A 207 -5.52 -19.89 9.57
C TYR A 207 -5.54 -20.21 11.08
N ALA A 208 -6.35 -19.50 11.87
CA ALA A 208 -6.48 -19.81 13.30
C ALA A 208 -7.03 -21.23 13.54
N LEU A 209 -8.03 -21.63 12.74
CA LEU A 209 -8.58 -22.99 12.84
C LEU A 209 -7.55 -24.07 12.46
N MET A 210 -6.72 -23.82 11.44
CA MET A 210 -5.64 -24.71 11.04
C MET A 210 -4.59 -24.84 12.13
N ASP A 211 -4.23 -23.74 12.79
CA ASP A 211 -3.31 -23.71 13.92
C ASP A 211 -3.85 -24.56 15.10
N ILE A 212 -5.14 -24.43 15.41
CA ILE A 212 -5.80 -25.24 16.46
C ILE A 212 -5.80 -26.72 16.10
N LYS A 213 -6.14 -27.06 14.84
CA LYS A 213 -6.11 -28.44 14.34
C LYS A 213 -4.70 -29.03 14.31
N ALA A 214 -3.69 -28.20 14.16
CA ALA A 214 -2.28 -28.60 14.26
C ALA A 214 -1.79 -28.78 15.71
N GLY A 215 -2.68 -28.64 16.72
CA GLY A 215 -2.37 -28.86 18.13
C GLY A 215 -1.89 -27.62 18.89
N ARG A 216 -1.96 -26.43 18.30
CA ARG A 216 -1.70 -25.18 19.05
C ARG A 216 -2.81 -24.92 20.07
N PRO A 217 -2.50 -24.40 21.27
CA PRO A 217 -3.51 -23.97 22.23
C PRO A 217 -4.48 -22.95 21.61
N GLU A 218 -5.79 -23.14 21.80
CA GLU A 218 -6.83 -22.26 21.23
C GLU A 218 -6.60 -20.79 21.57
N ALA A 219 -6.26 -20.48 22.83
CA ALA A 219 -5.99 -19.12 23.26
C ALA A 219 -4.88 -18.45 22.43
N VAL A 220 -3.80 -19.18 22.15
CA VAL A 220 -2.67 -18.67 21.37
C VAL A 220 -3.07 -18.46 19.90
N ALA A 221 -3.84 -19.38 19.33
CA ALA A 221 -4.31 -19.27 17.95
C ALA A 221 -5.25 -18.08 17.76
N TYR A 222 -6.13 -17.80 18.72
CA TYR A 222 -7.01 -16.63 18.68
C TYR A 222 -6.26 -15.31 18.91
N GLU A 223 -5.28 -15.29 19.82
CA GLU A 223 -4.42 -14.11 20.01
C GLU A 223 -3.62 -13.80 18.74
N GLU A 224 -3.10 -14.83 18.06
CA GLU A 224 -2.41 -14.68 16.77
C GLU A 224 -3.33 -14.16 15.66
N PHE A 225 -4.56 -14.67 15.60
CA PHE A 225 -5.59 -14.15 14.69
C PHE A 225 -5.84 -12.65 14.92
N ALA A 226 -6.02 -12.20 16.17
CA ALA A 226 -6.21 -10.79 16.49
C ALA A 226 -5.00 -9.95 16.06
N ARG A 227 -3.79 -10.47 16.27
CA ARG A 227 -2.54 -9.80 15.89
C ARG A 227 -2.39 -9.66 14.37
N ARG A 228 -2.84 -10.65 13.58
CA ARG A 228 -2.86 -10.58 12.12
C ARG A 228 -3.93 -9.62 11.58
N CYS A 229 -5.10 -9.57 12.21
CA CYS A 229 -6.16 -8.65 11.80
C CYS A 229 -5.81 -7.17 12.06
N ARG A 230 -5.12 -6.87 13.16
CA ARG A 230 -4.77 -5.50 13.61
C ARG A 230 -5.95 -4.52 13.69
N VAL A 231 -7.11 -5.03 14.05
CA VAL A 231 -8.36 -4.28 14.23
C VAL A 231 -8.73 -4.31 15.71
N LYS A 232 -9.03 -3.15 16.30
CA LYS A 232 -9.29 -3.01 17.75
C LYS A 232 -10.44 -3.90 18.23
N GLU A 233 -11.48 -3.98 17.45
CA GLU A 233 -12.70 -4.72 17.74
C GLU A 233 -12.41 -6.23 17.79
N VAL A 234 -11.61 -6.72 16.86
CA VAL A 234 -11.15 -8.10 16.83
C VAL A 234 -10.29 -8.39 18.06
N THR A 235 -9.39 -7.49 18.44
CA THR A 235 -8.55 -7.64 19.63
C THR A 235 -9.39 -7.67 20.91
N LYS A 236 -10.36 -6.77 21.03
CA LYS A 236 -11.29 -6.72 22.17
C LYS A 236 -12.09 -8.03 22.28
N PHE A 237 -12.63 -8.49 21.17
CA PHE A 237 -13.36 -9.76 21.08
C PHE A 237 -12.51 -10.95 21.51
N VAL A 238 -11.31 -11.08 20.94
CA VAL A 238 -10.39 -12.18 21.26
C VAL A 238 -10.00 -12.16 22.74
N SER A 239 -9.78 -10.99 23.33
CA SER A 239 -9.49 -10.87 24.77
C SER A 239 -10.61 -11.46 25.64
N VAL A 240 -11.88 -11.24 25.25
CA VAL A 240 -13.04 -11.79 25.93
C VAL A 240 -13.13 -13.30 25.73
N VAL A 241 -12.91 -13.79 24.52
CA VAL A 241 -12.90 -15.23 24.21
C VAL A 241 -11.81 -15.95 25.01
N VAL A 242 -10.58 -15.45 24.99
CA VAL A 242 -9.45 -16.02 25.72
C VAL A 242 -9.67 -16.01 27.24
N MET A 243 -10.22 -14.93 27.77
CA MET A 243 -10.56 -14.84 29.19
C MET A 243 -11.61 -15.89 29.57
N ASN A 244 -12.62 -16.11 28.71
CA ASN A 244 -13.62 -17.13 28.94
C ASN A 244 -13.07 -18.57 28.85
N LEU A 245 -12.22 -18.85 27.87
CA LEU A 245 -11.54 -20.15 27.75
C LEU A 245 -10.75 -20.49 29.01
N ARG A 246 -10.14 -19.49 29.66
CA ARG A 246 -9.35 -19.68 30.90
C ARG A 246 -10.22 -19.82 32.16
N ARG A 247 -11.39 -19.14 32.21
CA ARG A 247 -12.28 -19.11 33.40
C ARG A 247 -13.43 -20.11 33.37
N GLY A 248 -13.78 -20.63 32.17
CA GLY A 248 -14.88 -21.58 32.04
C GLY A 248 -16.26 -21.01 32.36
N GLY A 249 -16.52 -19.73 32.04
CA GLY A 249 -17.71 -19.02 32.49
C GLY A 249 -18.85 -19.02 31.50
N SER A 250 -20.09 -19.11 32.04
CA SER A 250 -21.35 -19.01 31.31
C SER A 250 -21.73 -17.59 30.86
N GLU A 251 -20.96 -16.57 31.23
CA GLU A 251 -21.28 -15.16 31.02
C GLU A 251 -20.79 -14.57 29.67
N VAL A 252 -20.33 -15.43 28.75
CA VAL A 252 -19.82 -14.95 27.45
C VAL A 252 -20.90 -14.37 26.55
N VAL A 253 -22.10 -14.95 26.56
CA VAL A 253 -23.19 -14.57 25.65
C VAL A 253 -23.59 -13.10 25.79
N PRO A 254 -23.85 -12.57 27.00
CA PRO A 254 -24.15 -11.15 27.18
C PRO A 254 -23.04 -10.22 26.69
N VAL A 255 -21.79 -10.58 26.93
CA VAL A 255 -20.63 -9.77 26.49
C VAL A 255 -20.47 -9.80 24.97
N LEU A 256 -20.63 -10.96 24.34
CA LEU A 256 -20.61 -11.08 22.88
C LEU A 256 -21.73 -10.30 22.22
N LYS A 257 -22.94 -10.30 22.82
CA LYS A 257 -24.09 -9.53 22.33
C LYS A 257 -23.79 -8.03 22.39
N ALA A 258 -23.33 -7.52 23.53
CA ALA A 258 -22.94 -6.12 23.65
C ALA A 258 -21.85 -5.70 22.66
N GLN A 259 -20.87 -6.58 22.40
CA GLN A 259 -19.87 -6.34 21.37
C GLN A 259 -20.45 -6.38 19.95
N GLY A 260 -21.42 -7.24 19.69
CA GLY A 260 -22.15 -7.29 18.42
C GLY A 260 -22.85 -5.96 18.12
N ASP A 261 -23.54 -5.40 19.10
CA ASP A 261 -24.24 -4.11 18.97
C ASP A 261 -23.24 -2.97 18.71
N GLU A 262 -22.13 -2.93 19.46
CA GLU A 262 -21.04 -1.96 19.24
C GLU A 262 -20.42 -2.08 17.82
N CYS A 263 -20.17 -3.31 17.36
CA CYS A 263 -19.62 -3.56 16.03
C CYS A 263 -20.60 -3.19 14.90
N TRP A 264 -21.90 -3.26 15.15
CA TRP A 264 -22.90 -2.84 14.18
C TRP A 264 -22.88 -1.33 13.92
N GLU A 265 -22.73 -0.51 14.96
CA GLU A 265 -22.55 0.94 14.81
C GLU A 265 -21.27 1.28 14.07
N MET A 266 -20.19 0.53 14.29
CA MET A 266 -18.94 0.70 13.55
C MET A 266 -19.07 0.32 12.08
N ARG A 267 -19.79 -0.76 11.74
CA ARG A 267 -20.08 -1.10 10.33
C ARG A 267 -20.79 0.04 9.62
N LYS A 268 -21.75 0.67 10.29
CA LYS A 268 -22.48 1.82 9.77
C LYS A 268 -21.56 3.02 9.55
N SER A 269 -20.64 3.28 10.49
CA SER A 269 -19.62 4.31 10.36
C SER A 269 -18.65 4.01 9.22
N ALA A 270 -18.16 2.78 9.11
CA ALA A 270 -17.26 2.36 8.03
C ALA A 270 -17.92 2.48 6.63
N ALA A 271 -19.21 2.09 6.52
CA ALA A 271 -19.95 2.25 5.27
C ALA A 271 -20.15 3.73 4.88
N ARG A 272 -20.35 4.62 5.86
CA ARG A 272 -20.38 6.07 5.64
C ARG A 272 -19.05 6.59 5.16
N GLN A 273 -17.96 6.20 5.79
CA GLN A 273 -16.60 6.60 5.40
C GLN A 273 -16.29 6.20 3.95
N MET A 274 -16.65 4.99 3.54
CA MET A 274 -16.48 4.58 2.13
C MET A 274 -17.32 5.43 1.16
N GLY A 275 -18.52 5.84 1.56
CA GLY A 275 -19.37 6.74 0.80
C GLY A 275 -18.77 8.15 0.67
N GLU A 276 -18.21 8.69 1.75
CA GLU A 276 -17.55 9.99 1.78
C GLU A 276 -16.28 10.00 0.93
N GLU A 277 -15.46 8.94 0.98
CA GLU A 277 -14.28 8.79 0.12
C GLU A 277 -14.66 8.75 -1.38
N ALA A 278 -15.75 8.04 -1.73
CA ALA A 278 -16.24 8.00 -3.09
C ALA A 278 -16.69 9.39 -3.57
N SER A 279 -17.42 10.14 -2.73
CA SER A 279 -17.84 11.52 -3.03
C SER A 279 -16.65 12.45 -3.22
N THR A 280 -15.63 12.36 -2.37
CA THR A 280 -14.42 13.19 -2.46
C THR A 280 -13.64 12.91 -3.75
N LYS A 281 -13.57 11.65 -4.20
CA LYS A 281 -12.91 11.29 -5.47
C LYS A 281 -13.59 11.90 -6.69
N ILE A 282 -14.90 12.14 -6.63
CA ILE A 282 -15.65 12.80 -7.72
C ILE A 282 -15.36 14.30 -7.78
N LEU A 283 -14.99 14.94 -6.66
CA LEU A 283 -14.67 16.38 -6.65
C LEU A 283 -13.42 16.72 -7.48
N ILE A 284 -12.43 15.81 -7.56
CA ILE A 284 -11.19 16.06 -8.31
C ILE A 284 -11.45 16.28 -9.81
N PRO A 285 -12.18 15.40 -10.53
CA PRO A 285 -12.53 15.66 -11.93
C PRO A 285 -13.37 16.93 -12.11
N MET A 286 -14.30 17.22 -11.18
CA MET A 286 -15.09 18.45 -11.24
C MET A 286 -14.23 19.72 -11.10
N MET A 287 -13.23 19.71 -10.20
CA MET A 287 -12.28 20.82 -10.07
C MET A 287 -11.46 21.02 -11.34
N ILE A 288 -11.01 19.94 -11.99
CA ILE A 288 -10.26 20.03 -13.25
C ILE A 288 -11.14 20.61 -14.37
N MET A 289 -12.39 20.17 -14.48
CA MET A 289 -13.35 20.73 -15.44
C MET A 289 -13.62 22.21 -15.17
N PHE A 290 -13.84 22.60 -13.91
CA PHE A 290 -14.03 23.99 -13.52
C PHE A 290 -12.82 24.85 -13.89
N LEU A 291 -11.61 24.39 -13.61
CA LEU A 291 -10.38 25.09 -14.00
C LEU A 291 -10.27 25.27 -15.52
N GLY A 292 -10.63 24.22 -16.29
CA GLY A 292 -10.69 24.30 -17.75
C GLY A 292 -11.66 25.36 -18.25
N ILE A 293 -12.87 25.46 -17.69
CA ILE A 293 -13.87 26.46 -18.03
C ILE A 293 -13.36 27.88 -17.70
N VAL A 294 -12.76 28.04 -16.49
CA VAL A 294 -12.20 29.34 -16.08
C VAL A 294 -11.10 29.79 -17.04
N LEU A 295 -10.20 28.90 -17.47
CA LEU A 295 -9.16 29.22 -18.43
C LEU A 295 -9.74 29.66 -19.80
N ILE A 296 -10.74 28.94 -20.30
CA ILE A 296 -11.40 29.30 -21.59
C ILE A 296 -12.04 30.67 -21.51
N VAL A 297 -12.73 30.99 -20.41
CA VAL A 297 -13.43 32.30 -20.23
C VAL A 297 -12.43 33.41 -19.94
N ALA A 298 -11.36 33.17 -19.22
CA ALA A 298 -10.36 34.18 -18.87
C ALA A 298 -9.42 34.52 -20.04
N THR A 299 -9.15 33.60 -20.95
CA THR A 299 -8.20 33.78 -22.06
C THR A 299 -8.53 35.00 -22.93
N PRO A 300 -9.76 35.23 -23.43
CA PRO A 300 -10.07 36.42 -24.24
C PRO A 300 -9.97 37.71 -23.44
N ALA A 301 -10.28 37.71 -22.14
CA ALA A 301 -10.15 38.88 -21.29
C ALA A 301 -8.66 39.28 -21.08
N VAL A 302 -7.79 38.28 -20.86
CA VAL A 302 -6.34 38.53 -20.75
C VAL A 302 -5.76 39.00 -22.07
N LEU A 303 -6.15 38.41 -23.20
CA LEU A 303 -5.68 38.81 -24.50
C LEU A 303 -6.13 40.22 -24.86
N SER A 304 -7.36 40.67 -24.52
CA SER A 304 -7.82 42.02 -24.74
C SER A 304 -7.08 43.08 -23.90
N MET A 305 -6.64 42.70 -22.67
CA MET A 305 -5.80 43.58 -21.84
C MET A 305 -4.37 43.73 -22.39
N THR A 306 -3.80 42.64 -22.93
CA THR A 306 -2.43 42.69 -23.48
C THR A 306 -2.36 43.29 -24.88
N SER A 307 -3.43 43.24 -25.69
CA SER A 307 -3.51 43.87 -27.01
C SER A 307 -3.94 45.33 -26.98
N GLY A 308 -4.36 45.86 -25.82
CA GLY A 308 -4.76 47.25 -25.61
C GLY A 308 -3.66 48.14 -25.01
N MET A 309 -2.43 47.62 -24.82
CA MET A 309 -1.21 48.38 -24.55
C MET A 309 -0.32 48.41 -25.80
#